data_2c18760919720cd38b5370a7e16069fa
#
_entry.id   2c18760919720cd38b5370a7e16069fa
#
_cell.length_a   1.000
_cell.length_b   1.000
_cell.length_c   1.000
_cell.angle_alpha   90.00
_cell.angle_beta   90.00
_cell.angle_gamma   90.00
#
_symmetry.space_group_name_H-M   'P 1'
#
loop_
_entity.id
_entity.type
_entity.pdbx_description
1 polymer ?
#
loop_
_entity_poly.entity_id
_entity_poly.type
_entity_poly.pdbx_seq_one_letter_code
_entity_poly.pdbx_strand_id
1 'polypeptide(L)'
;MKKIALCLLSIMLLTSCGNESSKMSEGNNEFAVVTLQGATADLQTSYPATIKGMQDIEIRPKVAGYLTKLLVDEGATVRKGQPLFLIDSEQYQAAVKNAEAQIRVIKANIASQALTVQNKRMLFEQKIISNYDMQMAENTLESLKAQLASAEAGLMSARDNLR
;
A
#
# COMPACT_ATOMS: atom_id res chain seq x y z
N MET A 1 51.12 88.98 60.13
CA MET A 1 51.16 87.54 60.52
C MET A 1 50.23 86.65 59.74
N LYS A 2 49.02 87.05 59.33
CA LYS A 2 48.06 86.21 58.53
C LYS A 2 48.51 85.86 57.09
N LYS A 3 49.31 86.71 56.45
CA LYS A 3 49.81 86.48 55.07
C LYS A 3 50.96 85.49 54.98
N ILE A 4 51.78 85.36 56.05
CA ILE A 4 52.87 84.37 56.13
C ILE A 4 52.34 82.95 56.38
N ALA A 5 51.25 82.82 57.15
CA ALA A 5 50.64 81.55 57.42
C ALA A 5 49.96 80.95 56.15
N LEU A 6 49.45 81.84 55.27
CA LEU A 6 48.83 81.39 54.00
C LEU A 6 49.88 80.89 52.98
N CYS A 7 51.06 81.48 52.94
CA CYS A 7 52.18 81.05 52.11
C CYS A 7 52.77 79.70 52.54
N LEU A 8 52.91 79.52 53.88
CA LEU A 8 53.36 78.21 54.40
C LEU A 8 52.40 77.06 54.17
N LEU A 9 51.12 77.35 54.19
CA LEU A 9 50.09 76.34 53.86
C LEU A 9 50.09 75.95 52.37
N SER A 10 50.43 76.94 51.47
CA SER A 10 50.53 76.70 50.04
C SER A 10 51.77 75.88 49.66
N ILE A 11 52.87 75.96 50.41
CA ILE A 11 54.12 75.21 50.17
C ILE A 11 53.96 73.72 50.58
N MET A 12 53.13 73.47 51.59
CA MET A 12 52.87 72.07 52.01
C MET A 12 52.06 71.26 51.01
N LEU A 13 51.32 71.94 50.14
CA LEU A 13 50.46 71.20 49.11
C LEU A 13 51.25 70.81 47.86
N LEU A 14 52.47 71.20 47.68
CA LEU A 14 53.30 70.94 46.49
C LEU A 14 54.28 69.77 46.64
N THR A 15 54.36 69.12 47.78
CA THR A 15 55.30 68.01 48.04
C THR A 15 54.64 66.60 47.93
N SER A 16 53.40 66.51 47.43
CA SER A 16 52.72 65.26 47.31
C SER A 16 52.78 64.66 45.88
N CYS A 17 53.93 64.83 45.22
CA CYS A 17 54.20 64.08 44.00
C CYS A 17 55.33 63.09 44.28
N GLY A 18 54.98 62.05 45.05
CA GLY A 18 55.83 60.89 45.20
C GLY A 18 55.79 60.11 43.89
N ASN A 19 56.92 60.11 43.21
CA ASN A 19 57.20 59.28 42.07
C ASN A 19 57.28 57.82 42.56
N GLU A 20 56.14 57.14 42.66
CA GLU A 20 56.11 55.68 42.69
C GLU A 20 56.45 55.22 41.29
N SER A 21 57.70 54.94 41.06
CA SER A 21 58.05 54.02 39.95
C SER A 21 57.39 52.71 40.20
N SER A 22 56.23 52.58 39.68
CA SER A 22 55.66 51.25 39.51
C SER A 22 56.65 50.45 38.66
N LYS A 23 57.48 49.65 39.34
CA LYS A 23 58.12 48.54 38.65
C LYS A 23 57.03 47.80 37.97
N MET A 24 56.86 47.99 36.65
CA MET A 24 56.17 47.02 35.83
C MET A 24 56.84 45.71 36.13
N SER A 25 56.15 44.88 36.87
CA SER A 25 56.46 43.47 36.96
C SER A 25 56.49 43.02 35.52
N GLU A 26 57.67 42.75 35.00
CA GLU A 26 57.78 41.94 33.77
C GLU A 26 57.01 40.67 34.08
N GLY A 27 55.75 40.66 33.63
CA GLY A 27 54.91 39.47 33.67
C GLY A 27 55.73 38.41 32.97
N ASN A 28 56.06 37.40 33.71
CA ASN A 28 56.67 36.21 33.12
C ASN A 28 55.68 35.69 32.08
N ASN A 29 55.91 36.07 30.84
CA ASN A 29 55.05 35.62 29.69
C ASN A 29 55.33 34.13 29.33
N GLU A 30 55.68 33.36 30.34
CA GLU A 30 55.73 31.91 30.16
C GLU A 30 54.33 31.34 30.18
N PHE A 31 53.82 31.07 29.03
CA PHE A 31 52.60 30.37 28.90
C PHE A 31 52.89 28.83 28.90
N ALA A 32 52.15 28.11 29.71
CA ALA A 32 52.21 26.64 29.65
C ALA A 32 51.71 26.18 28.28
N VAL A 33 52.63 25.68 27.50
CA VAL A 33 52.28 25.08 26.21
C VAL A 33 52.21 23.56 26.33
N VAL A 34 51.16 22.98 25.82
CA VAL A 34 51.02 21.53 25.72
C VAL A 34 51.36 21.12 24.29
N THR A 35 52.36 20.29 24.17
CA THR A 35 52.65 19.68 22.87
C THR A 35 51.60 18.64 22.56
N LEU A 36 50.79 18.88 21.53
CA LEU A 36 49.82 17.91 21.07
C LEU A 36 50.56 16.79 20.33
N GLN A 37 50.53 15.61 20.88
CA GLN A 37 50.97 14.41 20.18
C GLN A 37 49.84 13.87 19.37
N GLY A 38 50.09 13.51 18.11
CA GLY A 38 49.10 12.81 17.28
C GLY A 38 48.72 11.49 17.95
N ALA A 39 47.46 11.34 18.28
CA ALA A 39 46.89 10.06 18.74
C ALA A 39 45.95 9.54 17.71
N THR A 40 46.02 8.24 17.45
CA THR A 40 45.04 7.54 16.65
C THR A 40 43.83 7.29 17.53
N ALA A 41 42.67 7.79 17.12
CA ALA A 41 41.40 7.48 17.77
C ALA A 41 40.60 6.59 16.86
N ASP A 42 40.19 5.44 17.36
CA ASP A 42 39.22 4.56 16.65
C ASP A 42 37.83 5.19 16.79
N LEU A 43 37.37 5.80 15.72
CA LEU A 43 36.05 6.38 15.67
C LEU A 43 35.05 5.28 15.25
N GLN A 44 34.27 4.75 16.19
CA GLN A 44 33.20 3.80 15.88
C GLN A 44 31.90 4.59 15.64
N THR A 45 31.43 4.53 14.39
CA THR A 45 30.14 5.09 14.01
C THR A 45 29.15 3.95 13.78
N SER A 46 28.06 3.93 14.53
CA SER A 46 26.98 2.95 14.36
C SER A 46 25.95 3.49 13.37
N TYR A 47 25.71 2.75 12.31
CA TYR A 47 24.65 3.05 11.34
C TYR A 47 23.51 2.07 11.54
N PRO A 48 22.27 2.54 11.79
CA PRO A 48 21.11 1.66 11.79
C PRO A 48 20.88 1.13 10.38
N ALA A 49 20.82 -0.19 10.24
CA ALA A 49 20.53 -0.86 8.97
C ALA A 49 19.39 -1.84 9.16
N THR A 50 18.49 -1.88 8.20
CA THR A 50 17.41 -2.86 8.15
C THR A 50 17.71 -3.87 7.05
N ILE A 51 17.80 -5.14 7.42
CA ILE A 51 17.96 -6.22 6.47
C ILE A 51 16.58 -6.59 5.93
N LYS A 52 16.42 -6.53 4.63
CA LYS A 52 15.21 -7.00 3.92
C LYS A 52 15.58 -8.13 2.99
N GLY A 53 14.63 -9.04 2.76
CA GLY A 53 14.81 -10.06 1.73
C GLY A 53 14.99 -9.42 0.35
N MET A 54 15.72 -10.09 -0.53
CA MET A 54 15.89 -9.65 -1.93
C MET A 54 14.56 -9.61 -2.69
N GLN A 55 13.63 -10.49 -2.32
CA GLN A 55 12.25 -10.51 -2.78
C GLN A 55 11.33 -10.61 -1.58
N ASP A 56 10.49 -9.64 -1.38
CA ASP A 56 9.42 -9.61 -0.39
C ASP A 56 8.11 -9.53 -1.16
N ILE A 57 7.34 -10.62 -1.15
CA ILE A 57 6.13 -10.76 -1.96
C ILE A 57 4.92 -10.93 -1.03
N GLU A 58 4.02 -9.98 -1.08
CA GLU A 58 2.75 -10.07 -0.39
C GLU A 58 1.76 -10.90 -1.22
N ILE A 59 1.36 -12.06 -0.69
CA ILE A 59 0.36 -12.94 -1.33
C ILE A 59 -1.03 -12.51 -0.83
N ARG A 60 -1.85 -12.01 -1.76
CA ARG A 60 -3.23 -11.62 -1.48
C ARG A 60 -4.19 -12.57 -2.18
N PRO A 61 -5.28 -13.02 -1.52
CA PRO A 61 -6.31 -13.79 -2.19
C PRO A 61 -7.02 -12.94 -3.26
N LYS A 62 -7.46 -13.58 -4.32
CA LYS A 62 -8.22 -12.95 -5.41
C LYS A 62 -9.67 -12.62 -4.99
N VAL A 63 -10.20 -13.34 -4.01
CA VAL A 63 -11.57 -13.21 -3.52
C VAL A 63 -11.59 -12.87 -2.03
N ALA A 64 -12.61 -12.15 -1.58
CA ALA A 64 -12.81 -11.81 -0.19
C ALA A 64 -13.53 -12.95 0.54
N GLY A 65 -13.16 -13.23 1.79
CA GLY A 65 -13.84 -14.24 2.59
C GLY A 65 -13.15 -14.48 3.93
N TYR A 66 -13.76 -15.32 4.76
CA TYR A 66 -13.20 -15.72 6.04
C TYR A 66 -12.21 -16.87 5.85
N LEU A 67 -11.09 -16.82 6.57
CA LEU A 67 -10.15 -17.94 6.61
C LEU A 67 -10.76 -19.08 7.42
N THR A 68 -10.93 -20.24 6.78
CA THR A 68 -11.40 -21.45 7.43
C THR A 68 -10.25 -22.22 8.05
N LYS A 69 -9.08 -22.24 7.38
CA LYS A 69 -7.91 -22.98 7.85
C LYS A 69 -6.63 -22.35 7.34
N LEU A 70 -5.64 -22.24 8.21
CA LEU A 70 -4.24 -21.96 7.85
C LEU A 70 -3.51 -23.31 7.75
N LEU A 71 -2.77 -23.53 6.66
CA LEU A 71 -2.11 -24.81 6.34
C LEU A 71 -0.61 -24.76 6.51
N VAL A 72 -0.06 -23.60 6.84
CA VAL A 72 1.39 -23.37 7.00
C VAL A 72 1.62 -22.55 8.26
N ASP A 73 2.73 -22.83 8.94
CA ASP A 73 3.18 -22.08 10.10
C ASP A 73 4.12 -20.93 9.68
N GLU A 74 4.26 -19.94 10.54
CA GLU A 74 5.20 -18.85 10.34
C GLU A 74 6.65 -19.38 10.27
N GLY A 75 7.41 -18.89 9.30
CA GLY A 75 8.79 -19.35 9.06
C GLY A 75 8.90 -20.65 8.27
N ALA A 76 7.80 -21.29 7.89
CA ALA A 76 7.81 -22.51 7.10
C ALA A 76 8.26 -22.26 5.66
N THR A 77 9.03 -23.20 5.10
CA THR A 77 9.39 -23.18 3.69
C THR A 77 8.24 -23.71 2.83
N VAL A 78 7.81 -22.91 1.86
CA VAL A 78 6.68 -23.24 0.96
C VAL A 78 7.17 -23.48 -0.47
N ARG A 79 6.43 -24.31 -1.22
CA ARG A 79 6.72 -24.63 -2.62
C ARG A 79 5.69 -24.01 -3.53
N LYS A 80 6.06 -23.80 -4.79
CA LYS A 80 5.12 -23.34 -5.82
C LYS A 80 3.91 -24.29 -5.94
N GLY A 81 2.70 -23.73 -5.83
CA GLY A 81 1.45 -24.49 -5.90
C GLY A 81 1.00 -25.11 -4.57
N GLN A 82 1.74 -24.91 -3.49
CA GLN A 82 1.34 -25.37 -2.17
C GLN A 82 0.21 -24.48 -1.63
N PRO A 83 -0.93 -25.05 -1.17
CA PRO A 83 -1.97 -24.26 -0.53
C PRO A 83 -1.47 -23.72 0.82
N LEU A 84 -1.69 -22.44 1.05
CA LEU A 84 -1.26 -21.75 2.27
C LEU A 84 -2.40 -21.62 3.27
N PHE A 85 -3.59 -21.36 2.79
CA PHE A 85 -4.81 -21.18 3.59
C PHE A 85 -6.05 -21.56 2.78
N LEU A 86 -7.14 -21.81 3.48
CA LEU A 86 -8.45 -22.06 2.89
C LEU A 86 -9.38 -20.92 3.27
N ILE A 87 -10.08 -20.39 2.27
CA ILE A 87 -11.14 -19.38 2.43
C ILE A 87 -12.48 -20.11 2.40
N ASP A 88 -13.43 -19.60 3.18
CA ASP A 88 -14.80 -20.09 3.12
C ASP A 88 -15.38 -19.89 1.72
N SER A 89 -15.76 -21.00 1.10
CA SER A 89 -16.24 -21.05 -0.29
C SER A 89 -17.76 -21.20 -0.41
N GLU A 90 -18.51 -21.24 0.71
CA GLU A 90 -19.94 -21.55 0.69
C GLU A 90 -20.73 -20.56 -0.19
N GLN A 91 -20.47 -19.26 -0.03
CA GLN A 91 -21.10 -18.21 -0.85
C GLN A 91 -20.78 -18.36 -2.35
N TYR A 92 -19.56 -18.75 -2.70
CA TYR A 92 -19.13 -18.93 -4.10
C TYR A 92 -19.74 -20.19 -4.71
N GLN A 93 -19.87 -21.27 -3.93
CA GLN A 93 -20.60 -22.47 -4.35
C GLN A 93 -22.07 -22.19 -4.60
N ALA A 94 -22.71 -21.39 -3.73
CA ALA A 94 -24.08 -20.95 -3.91
C ALA A 94 -24.24 -20.11 -5.18
N ALA A 95 -23.31 -19.20 -5.46
CA ALA A 95 -23.31 -18.40 -6.69
C ALA A 95 -23.20 -19.27 -7.96
N VAL A 96 -22.34 -20.28 -7.96
CA VAL A 96 -22.23 -21.25 -9.06
C VAL A 96 -23.55 -22.01 -9.26
N LYS A 97 -24.15 -22.54 -8.19
CA LYS A 97 -25.43 -23.26 -8.25
C LYS A 97 -26.55 -22.37 -8.79
N ASN A 98 -26.60 -21.10 -8.40
CA ASN A 98 -27.58 -20.15 -8.89
C ASN A 98 -27.39 -19.88 -10.40
N ALA A 99 -26.15 -19.66 -10.86
CA ALA A 99 -25.86 -19.47 -12.28
C ALA A 99 -26.20 -20.70 -13.10
N GLU A 100 -25.95 -21.93 -12.60
CA GLU A 100 -26.36 -23.18 -13.25
C GLU A 100 -27.86 -23.32 -13.31
N ALA A 101 -28.60 -22.94 -12.28
CA ALA A 101 -30.06 -22.93 -12.28
C ALA A 101 -30.63 -21.97 -13.36
N GLN A 102 -30.04 -20.77 -13.45
CA GLN A 102 -30.43 -19.78 -14.46
C GLN A 102 -30.23 -20.30 -15.88
N ILE A 103 -29.11 -20.97 -16.15
CA ILE A 103 -28.87 -21.63 -17.46
C ILE A 103 -29.93 -22.71 -17.78
N ARG A 104 -30.33 -23.50 -16.78
CA ARG A 104 -31.40 -24.52 -16.99
C ARG A 104 -32.71 -23.87 -17.37
N VAL A 105 -33.10 -22.75 -16.75
CA VAL A 105 -34.31 -21.99 -17.08
C VAL A 105 -34.23 -21.47 -18.50
N ILE A 106 -33.12 -20.84 -18.91
CA ILE A 106 -32.96 -20.30 -20.27
C ILE A 106 -32.99 -21.45 -21.31
N LYS A 107 -32.35 -22.58 -21.03
CA LYS A 107 -32.39 -23.77 -21.94
C LYS A 107 -33.81 -24.32 -22.12
N ALA A 108 -34.62 -24.35 -21.05
CA ALA A 108 -36.03 -24.73 -21.15
C ALA A 108 -36.83 -23.76 -22.02
N ASN A 109 -36.59 -22.43 -21.86
CA ASN A 109 -37.23 -21.42 -22.70
C ASN A 109 -36.82 -21.54 -24.16
N ILE A 110 -35.55 -21.83 -24.46
CA ILE A 110 -35.06 -22.08 -25.81
C ILE A 110 -35.75 -23.32 -26.41
N ALA A 111 -35.88 -24.40 -25.64
CA ALA A 111 -36.58 -25.60 -26.12
C ALA A 111 -38.04 -25.33 -26.47
N SER A 112 -38.75 -24.60 -25.60
CA SER A 112 -40.14 -24.18 -25.85
C SER A 112 -40.26 -23.28 -27.09
N GLN A 113 -39.35 -22.28 -27.20
CA GLN A 113 -39.37 -21.38 -28.36
C GLN A 113 -38.98 -22.11 -29.68
N ALA A 114 -38.08 -23.07 -29.60
CA ALA A 114 -37.72 -23.89 -30.78
C ALA A 114 -38.92 -24.66 -31.32
N LEU A 115 -39.76 -25.23 -30.44
CA LEU A 115 -41.03 -25.85 -30.86
C LEU A 115 -41.99 -24.84 -31.50
N THR A 116 -42.05 -23.61 -30.94
CA THR A 116 -42.85 -22.54 -31.52
C THR A 116 -42.38 -22.17 -32.93
N VAL A 117 -41.07 -22.04 -33.12
CA VAL A 117 -40.46 -21.78 -34.43
C VAL A 117 -40.78 -22.93 -35.40
N GLN A 118 -40.65 -24.19 -34.97
CA GLN A 118 -40.98 -25.36 -35.80
C GLN A 118 -42.44 -25.36 -36.24
N ASN A 119 -43.36 -25.11 -35.32
CA ASN A 119 -44.80 -25.03 -35.65
C ASN A 119 -45.11 -23.90 -36.63
N LYS A 120 -44.53 -22.71 -36.36
CA LYS A 120 -44.69 -21.55 -37.26
C LYS A 120 -44.09 -21.82 -38.64
N ARG A 121 -42.99 -22.56 -38.75
CA ARG A 121 -42.41 -22.94 -40.03
C ARG A 121 -43.34 -23.81 -40.84
N MET A 122 -44.01 -24.82 -40.25
CA MET A 122 -45.00 -25.62 -40.90
C MET A 122 -46.21 -24.80 -41.41
N LEU A 123 -46.67 -23.84 -40.60
CA LEU A 123 -47.76 -22.94 -41.01
C LEU A 123 -47.35 -21.97 -42.12
N PHE A 124 -46.11 -21.52 -42.11
CA PHE A 124 -45.55 -20.64 -43.15
C PHE A 124 -45.44 -21.41 -44.49
N GLU A 125 -44.98 -22.67 -44.49
CA GLU A 125 -44.92 -23.53 -45.68
C GLU A 125 -46.29 -23.74 -46.30
N GLN A 126 -47.32 -23.79 -45.44
CA GLN A 126 -48.71 -23.86 -45.88
C GLN A 126 -49.33 -22.51 -46.28
N LYS A 127 -48.52 -21.42 -46.24
CA LYS A 127 -48.95 -20.03 -46.53
C LYS A 127 -50.06 -19.50 -45.60
N ILE A 128 -50.13 -20.04 -44.37
CA ILE A 128 -51.13 -19.65 -43.36
C ILE A 128 -50.68 -18.41 -42.60
N ILE A 129 -49.36 -18.25 -42.37
CA ILE A 129 -48.79 -17.08 -41.66
C ILE A 129 -47.90 -16.27 -42.58
N SER A 130 -47.64 -14.99 -42.16
CA SER A 130 -46.80 -14.11 -42.90
C SER A 130 -45.31 -14.39 -42.66
N ASN A 131 -44.43 -13.93 -43.57
CA ASN A 131 -42.97 -13.97 -43.36
C ASN A 131 -42.56 -13.18 -42.12
N TYR A 132 -43.28 -12.12 -41.79
CA TYR A 132 -43.03 -11.31 -40.58
C TYR A 132 -43.21 -12.14 -39.30
N ASP A 133 -44.32 -12.94 -39.23
CA ASP A 133 -44.59 -13.79 -38.06
C ASP A 133 -43.53 -14.87 -37.85
N MET A 134 -43.03 -15.41 -38.96
CA MET A 134 -41.96 -16.43 -38.95
C MET A 134 -40.67 -15.78 -38.46
N GLN A 135 -40.28 -14.65 -39.04
CA GLN A 135 -39.08 -13.92 -38.69
C GLN A 135 -39.06 -13.48 -37.20
N MET A 136 -40.22 -13.02 -36.70
CA MET A 136 -40.37 -12.66 -35.28
C MET A 136 -40.12 -13.85 -34.35
N ALA A 137 -40.57 -15.03 -34.69
CA ALA A 137 -40.32 -16.22 -33.89
C ALA A 137 -38.86 -16.65 -33.92
N GLU A 138 -38.20 -16.56 -35.07
CA GLU A 138 -36.75 -16.83 -35.21
C GLU A 138 -35.91 -15.81 -34.44
N ASN A 139 -36.23 -14.53 -34.55
CA ASN A 139 -35.53 -13.47 -33.79
C ASN A 139 -35.68 -13.67 -32.27
N THR A 140 -36.86 -14.11 -31.82
CA THR A 140 -37.07 -14.42 -30.39
C THR A 140 -36.19 -15.59 -29.95
N LEU A 141 -36.08 -16.65 -30.78
CA LEU A 141 -35.21 -17.79 -30.51
C LEU A 141 -33.73 -17.35 -30.45
N GLU A 142 -33.31 -16.50 -31.36
CA GLU A 142 -31.93 -15.98 -31.37
C GLU A 142 -31.64 -15.11 -30.16
N SER A 143 -32.57 -14.27 -29.72
CA SER A 143 -32.47 -13.50 -28.49
C SER A 143 -32.29 -14.39 -27.26
N LEU A 144 -33.04 -15.50 -27.16
CA LEU A 144 -32.88 -16.47 -26.07
C LEU A 144 -31.52 -17.16 -26.10
N LYS A 145 -30.98 -17.47 -27.29
CA LYS A 145 -29.63 -18.02 -27.42
C LYS A 145 -28.56 -17.03 -27.00
N ALA A 146 -28.72 -15.75 -27.33
CA ALA A 146 -27.82 -14.68 -26.84
C ALA A 146 -27.86 -14.55 -25.30
N GLN A 147 -29.07 -14.69 -24.71
CA GLN A 147 -29.20 -14.71 -23.24
C GLN A 147 -28.53 -15.95 -22.64
N LEU A 148 -28.55 -17.09 -23.27
CA LEU A 148 -27.83 -18.28 -22.84
C LEU A 148 -26.33 -18.03 -22.83
N ALA A 149 -25.77 -17.47 -23.88
CA ALA A 149 -24.36 -17.16 -23.98
C ALA A 149 -23.90 -16.18 -22.83
N SER A 150 -24.74 -15.18 -22.54
CA SER A 150 -24.50 -14.27 -21.42
C SER A 150 -24.53 -14.98 -20.06
N ALA A 151 -25.50 -15.89 -19.86
CA ALA A 151 -25.59 -16.65 -18.60
C ALA A 151 -24.43 -17.65 -18.45
N GLU A 152 -23.96 -18.24 -19.55
CA GLU A 152 -22.77 -19.11 -19.54
C GLU A 152 -21.49 -18.36 -19.20
N ALA A 153 -21.34 -17.13 -19.69
CA ALA A 153 -20.25 -16.24 -19.27
C ALA A 153 -20.32 -15.90 -17.76
N GLY A 154 -21.54 -15.66 -17.24
CA GLY A 154 -21.77 -15.46 -15.81
C GLY A 154 -21.39 -16.69 -14.98
N LEU A 155 -21.71 -17.89 -15.42
CA LEU A 155 -21.30 -19.15 -14.79
C LEU A 155 -19.77 -19.30 -14.77
N MET A 156 -19.11 -18.98 -15.88
CA MET A 156 -17.65 -19.00 -15.95
C MET A 156 -17.03 -18.07 -14.87
N SER A 157 -17.51 -16.85 -14.78
CA SER A 157 -17.06 -15.90 -13.76
C SER A 157 -17.30 -16.40 -12.32
N ALA A 158 -18.48 -17.00 -12.05
CA ALA A 158 -18.77 -17.58 -10.74
C ALA A 158 -17.82 -18.75 -10.40
N ARG A 159 -17.49 -19.60 -11.37
CA ARG A 159 -16.52 -20.70 -11.20
C ARG A 159 -15.10 -20.20 -11.00
N ASP A 160 -14.69 -19.13 -11.68
CA ASP A 160 -13.36 -18.52 -11.50
C ASP A 160 -13.18 -17.91 -10.11
N ASN A 161 -14.27 -17.43 -9.52
CA ASN A 161 -14.23 -16.92 -8.13
C ASN A 161 -14.22 -18.05 -7.08
N LEU A 162 -14.71 -19.24 -7.43
CA LEU A 162 -14.69 -20.44 -6.55
C LEU A 162 -13.32 -21.14 -6.57
N ARG A 163 -12.51 -20.91 -7.58
CA ARG A 163 -11.21 -21.59 -7.81
C ARG A 163 -10.04 -20.92 -7.08
#